data_062fb1aa95ea67227373c06de432bd1f
#
_entry.id   062fb1aa95ea67227373c06de432bd1f
#
_cell.length_a   1.000
_cell.length_b   1.000
_cell.length_c   1.000
_cell.angle_alpha   90.00
_cell.angle_beta   90.00
_cell.angle_gamma   90.00
#
_symmetry.space_group_name_H-M   'P 1'
#
loop_
_entity.id
_entity.type
_entity.pdbx_description
1 polymer ?
#
loop_
_entity_poly.entity_id
_entity_poly.type
_entity_poly.pdbx_seq_one_letter_code
_entity_poly.pdbx_strand_id
1 'polypeptide(L)'
;ILSITAQKPHSTGSGVYLTELVQAFHRKGCRQAVLAGICRDDSVCFPDSVSFYPVYYQSEQLPFPICGMSDEMPYKSTRYQDLTPEMTEQFFTAFRASLNRALAEFQPDLILCHHLYLLTALARETTLASSSNESSDFRPKVAGICHGSDLRQFKKNPLARDYIREQIRNLDTIWCLHQEQKQEILRLFQC
;
A
#
# COMPACT_ATOMS: atom_id res chain seq x y z
N ILE A 1 -0.57 -2.18 -14.39
CA ILE A 1 -0.05 -2.37 -13.02
C ILE A 1 -0.38 -1.13 -12.20
N LEU A 2 -0.96 -1.30 -11.02
CA LEU A 2 -1.15 -0.23 -10.02
C LEU A 2 -0.22 -0.51 -8.83
N SER A 3 0.80 0.32 -8.62
CA SER A 3 1.67 0.25 -7.44
C SER A 3 1.11 1.11 -6.32
N ILE A 4 0.98 0.58 -5.10
CA ILE A 4 0.41 1.32 -3.97
C ILE A 4 1.33 1.34 -2.75
N THR A 5 1.39 2.49 -2.08
CA THR A 5 2.12 2.69 -0.83
C THR A 5 1.43 3.75 0.05
N ALA A 6 1.43 3.55 1.36
CA ALA A 6 0.95 4.58 2.30
C ALA A 6 1.99 5.68 2.58
N GLN A 7 3.20 5.55 2.04
CA GLN A 7 4.35 6.40 2.31
C GLN A 7 4.77 7.21 1.09
N LYS A 8 5.65 8.19 1.32
CA LYS A 8 6.26 8.98 0.23
C LYS A 8 7.08 8.08 -0.71
N PRO A 9 6.84 8.12 -2.02
CA PRO A 9 7.81 7.67 -3.01
C PRO A 9 9.15 8.40 -2.83
N HIS A 10 10.24 7.81 -3.27
CA HIS A 10 11.61 8.36 -3.28
C HIS A 10 12.28 8.61 -1.90
N SER A 11 11.53 8.56 -0.79
CA SER A 11 12.03 9.08 0.50
C SER A 11 12.59 8.02 1.46
N THR A 12 12.33 6.75 1.21
CA THR A 12 12.78 5.62 2.03
C THR A 12 13.26 4.49 1.15
N GLY A 13 13.89 3.45 1.72
CA GLY A 13 14.30 2.28 0.93
C GLY A 13 13.14 1.66 0.15
N SER A 14 11.97 1.51 0.76
CA SER A 14 10.76 1.01 0.07
C SER A 14 10.21 2.01 -0.95
N GLY A 15 10.30 3.32 -0.68
CA GLY A 15 9.90 4.37 -1.62
C GLY A 15 10.81 4.43 -2.85
N VAL A 16 12.12 4.30 -2.65
CA VAL A 16 13.11 4.18 -3.75
C VAL A 16 12.85 2.90 -4.55
N TYR A 17 12.64 1.76 -3.87
CA TYR A 17 12.34 0.50 -4.54
C TYR A 17 11.07 0.60 -5.41
N LEU A 18 9.99 1.21 -4.91
CA LEU A 18 8.78 1.46 -5.69
C LEU A 18 9.12 2.27 -6.96
N THR A 19 9.86 3.35 -6.80
CA THR A 19 10.20 4.25 -7.91
C THR A 19 11.04 3.55 -8.98
N GLU A 20 12.06 2.79 -8.57
CA GLU A 20 12.88 2.01 -9.49
C GLU A 20 12.06 0.93 -10.22
N LEU A 21 11.11 0.31 -9.52
CA LEU A 21 10.22 -0.67 -10.12
C LEU A 21 9.30 -0.03 -11.18
N VAL A 22 8.74 1.16 -10.88
CA VAL A 22 7.95 1.94 -11.84
C VAL A 22 8.78 2.28 -13.07
N GLN A 23 10.02 2.74 -12.89
CA GLN A 23 10.94 3.04 -14.00
C GLN A 23 11.27 1.78 -14.83
N ALA A 24 11.49 0.64 -14.17
CA ALA A 24 11.77 -0.62 -14.84
C ALA A 24 10.57 -1.10 -15.69
N PHE A 25 9.36 -1.01 -15.16
CA PHE A 25 8.15 -1.34 -15.91
C PHE A 25 7.86 -0.34 -17.03
N HIS A 26 8.15 0.95 -16.82
CA HIS A 26 8.04 1.97 -17.87
C HIS A 26 8.95 1.63 -19.06
N ARG A 27 10.22 1.28 -18.82
CA ARG A 27 11.14 0.84 -19.88
C ARG A 27 10.69 -0.41 -20.63
N LYS A 28 9.82 -1.21 -20.03
CA LYS A 28 9.20 -2.40 -20.65
C LYS A 28 7.86 -2.10 -21.35
N GLY A 29 7.43 -0.84 -21.39
CA GLY A 29 6.18 -0.42 -22.03
C GLY A 29 4.92 -0.82 -21.27
N CYS A 30 5.03 -1.16 -19.97
CA CYS A 30 3.86 -1.49 -19.17
C CYS A 30 3.01 -0.24 -18.88
N ARG A 31 1.69 -0.36 -19.04
CA ARG A 31 0.73 0.66 -18.56
C ARG A 31 0.72 0.67 -17.03
N GLN A 32 0.91 1.83 -16.42
CA GLN A 32 1.11 1.95 -14.99
C GLN A 32 0.33 3.09 -14.34
N ALA A 33 0.01 2.87 -13.07
CA ALA A 33 -0.46 3.91 -12.16
C ALA A 33 0.22 3.73 -10.80
N VAL A 34 0.30 4.82 -10.03
CA VAL A 34 0.80 4.82 -8.66
C VAL A 34 -0.23 5.47 -7.74
N LEU A 35 -0.53 4.83 -6.61
CA LEU A 35 -1.27 5.42 -5.51
C LEU A 35 -0.33 5.56 -4.32
N ALA A 36 -0.15 6.78 -3.82
CA ALA A 36 0.80 7.01 -2.73
C ALA A 36 0.34 8.10 -1.74
N GLY A 37 0.71 7.91 -0.47
CA GLY A 37 0.56 8.91 0.56
C GLY A 37 1.65 9.99 0.47
N ILE A 38 1.25 11.25 0.33
CA ILE A 38 2.16 12.40 0.23
C ILE A 38 1.61 13.60 1.01
N CYS A 39 2.43 14.62 1.22
CA CYS A 39 1.97 15.96 1.62
C CYS A 39 1.83 16.85 0.37
N ARG A 40 1.11 17.98 0.49
CA ARG A 40 0.89 18.88 -0.66
C ARG A 40 2.19 19.49 -1.20
N ASP A 41 3.18 19.70 -0.33
CA ASP A 41 4.47 20.31 -0.68
C ASP A 41 5.50 19.26 -1.18
N ASP A 42 5.12 17.98 -1.26
CA ASP A 42 6.02 16.95 -1.75
C ASP A 42 6.09 16.98 -3.28
N SER A 43 7.30 17.01 -3.80
CA SER A 43 7.57 16.81 -5.21
C SER A 43 7.69 15.31 -5.51
N VAL A 44 6.80 14.79 -6.33
CA VAL A 44 6.83 13.40 -6.80
C VAL A 44 6.95 13.41 -8.33
N CYS A 45 7.97 12.74 -8.84
CA CYS A 45 8.24 12.68 -10.28
C CYS A 45 8.15 11.24 -10.78
N PHE A 46 7.13 10.97 -11.61
CA PHE A 46 7.01 9.75 -12.40
C PHE A 46 7.03 10.10 -13.90
N PRO A 47 7.29 9.14 -14.80
CA PRO A 47 7.11 9.37 -16.24
C PRO A 47 5.69 9.85 -16.57
N ASP A 48 5.52 10.73 -17.55
CA ASP A 48 4.23 11.34 -17.93
C ASP A 48 3.13 10.32 -18.27
N SER A 49 3.52 9.12 -18.71
CA SER A 49 2.60 8.02 -19.01
C SER A 49 2.09 7.26 -17.77
N VAL A 50 2.60 7.57 -16.57
CA VAL A 50 2.20 6.94 -15.32
C VAL A 50 1.12 7.78 -14.65
N SER A 51 -0.09 7.24 -14.52
CA SER A 51 -1.17 7.91 -13.79
C SER A 51 -0.84 7.97 -12.29
N PHE A 52 -1.10 9.12 -11.66
CA PHE A 52 -0.82 9.29 -10.23
C PHE A 52 -2.07 9.60 -9.43
N TYR A 53 -2.29 8.83 -8.36
CA TYR A 53 -3.42 8.93 -7.43
C TYR A 53 -2.91 9.30 -6.03
N PRO A 54 -2.67 10.59 -5.75
CA PRO A 54 -2.18 11.00 -4.43
C PRO A 54 -3.25 10.89 -3.36
N VAL A 55 -2.83 10.50 -2.15
CA VAL A 55 -3.59 10.63 -0.90
C VAL A 55 -2.86 11.63 -0.03
N TYR A 56 -3.49 12.78 0.23
CA TYR A 56 -2.84 13.88 0.90
C TYR A 56 -2.98 13.81 2.41
N TYR A 57 -1.87 13.59 3.10
CA TYR A 57 -1.75 13.81 4.54
C TYR A 57 -1.65 15.31 4.88
N GLN A 58 -1.82 15.65 6.15
CA GLN A 58 -1.91 17.04 6.62
C GLN A 58 -2.96 17.84 5.84
N SER A 59 -4.10 17.21 5.58
CA SER A 59 -5.27 17.72 4.88
C SER A 59 -6.52 17.60 5.76
N GLU A 60 -7.66 18.07 5.29
CA GLU A 60 -8.93 17.89 5.99
C GLU A 60 -9.28 16.39 6.17
N GLN A 61 -8.94 15.54 5.19
CA GLN A 61 -9.23 14.10 5.23
C GLN A 61 -8.25 13.31 6.11
N LEU A 62 -6.98 13.69 6.13
CA LEU A 62 -5.92 13.08 6.92
C LEU A 62 -5.13 14.18 7.65
N PRO A 63 -5.63 14.70 8.80
CA PRO A 63 -5.04 15.86 9.46
C PRO A 63 -3.69 15.59 10.16
N PHE A 64 -3.20 14.37 10.11
CA PHE A 64 -1.95 13.94 10.74
C PHE A 64 -0.83 13.71 9.71
N PRO A 65 0.45 13.65 10.15
CA PRO A 65 1.58 13.32 9.29
C PRO A 65 1.51 11.92 8.69
N ILE A 66 2.23 11.70 7.61
CA ILE A 66 2.31 10.41 6.90
C ILE A 66 2.64 9.28 7.86
N CYS A 67 1.91 8.17 7.76
CA CYS A 67 2.18 6.97 8.56
C CYS A 67 3.53 6.35 8.20
N GLY A 68 4.44 6.26 9.18
CA GLY A 68 5.77 5.71 9.02
C GLY A 68 5.81 4.21 9.31
N MET A 69 6.46 3.42 8.44
CA MET A 69 6.66 1.99 8.65
C MET A 69 7.83 1.69 9.59
N SER A 70 8.59 2.70 10.00
CA SER A 70 9.62 2.63 11.02
C SER A 70 9.33 3.66 12.11
N ASP A 71 9.86 3.44 13.31
CA ASP A 71 9.71 4.37 14.44
C ASP A 71 10.44 5.70 14.15
N GLU A 72 11.50 5.65 13.35
CA GLU A 72 12.22 6.80 12.83
C GLU A 72 12.10 6.85 11.30
N MET A 73 11.68 8.01 10.78
CA MET A 73 11.52 8.27 9.36
C MET A 73 12.32 9.51 8.97
N PRO A 74 12.79 9.63 7.72
CA PRO A 74 13.54 10.81 7.26
C PRO A 74 12.67 12.07 7.10
N TYR A 75 11.40 11.99 7.51
CA TYR A 75 10.43 13.09 7.51
C TYR A 75 9.52 12.98 8.74
N LYS A 76 8.80 14.05 9.07
CA LYS A 76 7.81 14.04 10.15
C LYS A 76 6.73 13.00 9.84
N SER A 77 6.57 12.03 10.72
CA SER A 77 5.66 10.89 10.51
C SER A 77 4.83 10.60 11.75
N THR A 78 3.71 9.91 11.54
CA THR A 78 2.88 9.28 12.57
C THR A 78 3.26 7.81 12.66
N ARG A 79 3.62 7.32 13.83
CA ARG A 79 3.84 5.87 14.02
C ARG A 79 2.49 5.15 14.03
N TYR A 80 2.42 3.98 13.44
CA TYR A 80 1.17 3.20 13.42
C TYR A 80 0.63 2.87 14.80
N GLN A 81 1.51 2.72 15.81
CA GLN A 81 1.08 2.50 17.18
C GLN A 81 0.41 3.72 17.83
N ASP A 82 0.58 4.91 17.28
CA ASP A 82 0.01 6.15 17.78
C ASP A 82 -1.30 6.53 17.05
N LEU A 83 -1.73 5.71 16.08
CA LEU A 83 -3.02 5.91 15.40
C LEU A 83 -4.17 5.65 16.37
N THR A 84 -5.01 6.66 16.56
CA THR A 84 -6.28 6.49 17.25
C THR A 84 -7.30 5.73 16.36
N PRO A 85 -8.40 5.22 16.93
CA PRO A 85 -9.48 4.64 16.12
C PRO A 85 -10.01 5.62 15.04
N GLU A 86 -10.16 6.90 15.38
CA GLU A 86 -10.58 7.95 14.45
C GLU A 86 -9.58 8.15 13.31
N MET A 87 -8.28 8.27 13.63
CA MET A 87 -7.22 8.39 12.61
C MET A 87 -7.16 7.16 11.69
N THR A 88 -7.42 5.98 12.24
CA THR A 88 -7.48 4.73 11.49
C THR A 88 -8.65 4.73 10.51
N GLU A 89 -9.82 5.19 10.92
CA GLU A 89 -10.99 5.32 10.06
C GLU A 89 -10.79 6.37 8.96
N GLN A 90 -10.17 7.50 9.30
CA GLN A 90 -9.79 8.53 8.32
C GLN A 90 -8.81 7.94 7.28
N PHE A 91 -7.82 7.16 7.74
CA PHE A 91 -6.88 6.47 6.84
C PHE A 91 -7.62 5.54 5.87
N PHE A 92 -8.49 4.67 6.40
CA PHE A 92 -9.27 3.77 5.55
C PHE A 92 -10.15 4.51 4.55
N THR A 93 -10.85 5.54 4.99
CA THR A 93 -11.73 6.34 4.14
C THR A 93 -10.98 7.00 3.00
N ALA A 94 -9.87 7.69 3.29
CA ALA A 94 -9.10 8.41 2.29
C ALA A 94 -8.43 7.47 1.27
N PHE A 95 -7.80 6.40 1.75
CA PHE A 95 -7.14 5.45 0.86
C PHE A 95 -8.14 4.61 0.06
N ARG A 96 -9.28 4.22 0.64
CA ARG A 96 -10.35 3.51 -0.06
C ARG A 96 -10.95 4.37 -1.18
N ALA A 97 -11.21 5.64 -0.93
CA ALA A 97 -11.72 6.56 -1.96
C ALA A 97 -10.75 6.68 -3.14
N SER A 98 -9.45 6.88 -2.88
CA SER A 98 -8.43 6.97 -3.93
C SER A 98 -8.23 5.64 -4.67
N LEU A 99 -8.30 4.51 -3.95
CA LEU A 99 -8.20 3.18 -4.55
C LEU A 99 -9.40 2.88 -5.46
N ASN A 100 -10.63 3.16 -5.01
CA ASN A 100 -11.83 2.98 -5.83
C ASN A 100 -11.77 3.82 -7.11
N ARG A 101 -11.27 5.07 -7.00
CA ARG A 101 -11.05 5.91 -8.19
C ARG A 101 -10.04 5.28 -9.14
N ALA A 102 -8.89 4.81 -8.63
CA ALA A 102 -7.88 4.14 -9.44
C ALA A 102 -8.41 2.85 -10.08
N LEU A 103 -9.21 2.07 -9.38
CA LEU A 103 -9.84 0.86 -9.93
C LEU A 103 -10.81 1.19 -11.07
N ALA A 104 -11.64 2.23 -10.91
CA ALA A 104 -12.61 2.65 -11.92
C ALA A 104 -11.96 3.27 -13.17
N GLU A 105 -11.00 4.19 -12.98
CA GLU A 105 -10.39 4.96 -14.07
C GLU A 105 -9.26 4.21 -14.77
N PHE A 106 -8.40 3.55 -14.00
CA PHE A 106 -7.20 2.87 -14.52
C PHE A 106 -7.44 1.40 -14.86
N GLN A 107 -8.33 0.71 -14.16
CA GLN A 107 -8.66 -0.72 -14.35
C GLN A 107 -7.39 -1.60 -14.40
N PRO A 108 -6.66 -1.75 -13.29
CA PRO A 108 -5.42 -2.52 -13.24
C PRO A 108 -5.66 -4.03 -13.36
N ASP A 109 -4.78 -4.76 -14.03
CA ASP A 109 -4.74 -6.23 -13.99
C ASP A 109 -4.05 -6.73 -12.72
N LEU A 110 -3.10 -5.93 -12.20
CA LEU A 110 -2.26 -6.25 -11.06
C LEU A 110 -2.11 -5.04 -10.15
N ILE A 111 -2.32 -5.25 -8.86
CA ILE A 111 -2.01 -4.28 -7.80
C ILE A 111 -0.77 -4.78 -7.05
N LEU A 112 0.29 -3.96 -7.01
CA LEU A 112 1.50 -4.20 -6.25
C LEU A 112 1.47 -3.36 -4.97
N CYS A 113 1.30 -4.02 -3.85
CA CYS A 113 1.20 -3.38 -2.55
C CYS A 113 2.58 -3.38 -1.87
N HIS A 114 3.11 -2.19 -1.58
CA HIS A 114 4.33 -2.06 -0.80
C HIS A 114 4.02 -2.10 0.70
N HIS A 115 4.68 -3.02 1.40
CA HIS A 115 4.47 -3.43 2.79
C HIS A 115 3.24 -4.32 3.02
N LEU A 116 3.43 -5.42 3.73
CA LEU A 116 2.37 -6.34 4.17
C LEU A 116 1.68 -5.78 5.42
N TYR A 117 0.96 -4.68 5.28
CA TYR A 117 0.36 -3.99 6.41
C TYR A 117 -1.02 -3.39 6.05
N LEU A 118 -1.44 -2.34 6.75
CA LEU A 118 -2.79 -1.80 6.75
C LEU A 118 -3.34 -1.46 5.36
N LEU A 119 -2.56 -0.75 4.51
CA LEU A 119 -3.00 -0.40 3.15
C LEU A 119 -3.14 -1.62 2.25
N THR A 120 -2.26 -2.59 2.37
CA THR A 120 -2.33 -3.86 1.60
C THR A 120 -3.57 -4.67 2.00
N ALA A 121 -3.89 -4.71 3.29
CA ALA A 121 -5.11 -5.32 3.78
C ALA A 121 -6.35 -4.63 3.21
N LEU A 122 -6.38 -3.30 3.22
CA LEU A 122 -7.45 -2.50 2.62
C LEU A 122 -7.60 -2.76 1.11
N ALA A 123 -6.49 -2.83 0.38
CA ALA A 123 -6.52 -3.10 -1.05
C ALA A 123 -7.12 -4.47 -1.36
N ARG A 124 -6.73 -5.48 -0.60
CA ARG A 124 -7.30 -6.84 -0.75
C ARG A 124 -8.80 -6.85 -0.49
N GLU A 125 -9.26 -6.28 0.63
CA GLU A 125 -10.67 -6.17 0.97
C GLU A 125 -11.46 -5.44 -0.12
N THR A 126 -10.95 -4.28 -0.56
CA THR A 126 -11.63 -3.45 -1.56
C THR A 126 -11.81 -4.18 -2.90
N THR A 127 -10.78 -4.91 -3.35
CA THR A 127 -10.87 -5.67 -4.60
C THR A 127 -11.81 -6.87 -4.52
N LEU A 128 -11.99 -7.46 -3.36
CA LEU A 128 -12.98 -8.53 -3.15
C LEU A 128 -14.40 -7.99 -3.16
N ALA A 129 -14.65 -6.86 -2.50
CA ALA A 129 -15.96 -6.24 -2.45
C ALA A 129 -16.43 -5.75 -3.83
N SER A 130 -15.52 -5.23 -4.65
CA SER A 130 -15.84 -4.80 -6.03
C SER A 130 -16.28 -5.96 -6.92
N SER A 131 -15.66 -7.14 -6.75
CA SER A 131 -15.99 -8.33 -7.55
C SER A 131 -17.35 -8.94 -7.23
N SER A 132 -17.91 -8.69 -6.06
CA SER A 132 -19.22 -9.22 -5.65
C SER A 132 -20.40 -8.43 -6.23
N ASN A 133 -20.18 -7.21 -6.72
CA ASN A 133 -21.20 -6.29 -7.18
C ASN A 133 -21.31 -6.16 -8.71
N GLU A 134 -20.35 -6.68 -9.45
CA GLU A 134 -20.34 -6.59 -10.92
C GLU A 134 -20.47 -7.98 -11.55
N SER A 135 -21.21 -8.07 -12.64
CA SER A 135 -21.37 -9.29 -13.46
C SER A 135 -20.11 -9.68 -14.25
N SER A 136 -18.96 -9.07 -13.98
CA SER A 136 -17.69 -9.39 -14.62
C SER A 136 -16.83 -10.25 -13.71
N ASP A 137 -16.41 -11.41 -14.20
CA ASP A 137 -15.46 -12.33 -13.54
C ASP A 137 -14.04 -11.72 -13.40
N PHE A 138 -13.80 -10.49 -13.87
CA PHE A 138 -12.50 -9.87 -13.84
C PHE A 138 -12.25 -9.14 -12.52
N ARG A 139 -11.23 -9.61 -11.81
CA ARG A 139 -10.70 -9.02 -10.59
C ARG A 139 -9.18 -8.82 -10.72
N PRO A 140 -8.64 -7.63 -10.40
CA PRO A 140 -7.19 -7.46 -10.40
C PRO A 140 -6.53 -8.42 -9.40
N LYS A 141 -5.40 -8.97 -9.77
CA LYS A 141 -4.55 -9.72 -8.82
C LYS A 141 -3.90 -8.76 -7.83
N VAL A 142 -3.80 -9.17 -6.58
CA VAL A 142 -3.19 -8.37 -5.52
C VAL A 142 -1.94 -9.08 -5.00
N ALA A 143 -0.79 -8.46 -5.23
CA ALA A 143 0.51 -8.94 -4.78
C ALA A 143 1.07 -8.04 -3.69
N GLY A 144 1.53 -8.62 -2.59
CA GLY A 144 2.21 -7.91 -1.50
C GLY A 144 3.73 -8.04 -1.60
N ILE A 145 4.45 -6.93 -1.42
CA ILE A 145 5.92 -6.90 -1.36
C ILE A 145 6.34 -6.65 0.08
N CYS A 146 7.02 -7.63 0.68
CA CYS A 146 7.57 -7.52 2.04
C CYS A 146 8.88 -6.75 2.03
N HIS A 147 8.97 -5.69 2.83
CA HIS A 147 10.18 -4.89 3.02
C HIS A 147 10.87 -5.13 4.39
N GLY A 148 10.32 -6.02 5.23
CA GLY A 148 10.86 -6.38 6.54
C GLY A 148 10.47 -5.43 7.68
N SER A 149 10.32 -4.13 7.42
CA SER A 149 9.79 -3.18 8.42
C SER A 149 8.32 -3.46 8.76
N ASP A 150 7.54 -3.89 7.80
CA ASP A 150 6.16 -4.35 7.92
C ASP A 150 6.02 -5.53 8.90
N LEU A 151 6.90 -6.53 8.84
CA LEU A 151 6.89 -7.65 9.79
C LEU A 151 7.22 -7.19 11.22
N ARG A 152 8.14 -6.23 11.36
CA ARG A 152 8.44 -5.62 12.66
C ARG A 152 7.24 -4.86 13.23
N GLN A 153 6.56 -4.05 12.40
CA GLN A 153 5.34 -3.34 12.82
C GLN A 153 4.24 -4.33 13.20
N PHE A 154 3.99 -5.34 12.39
CA PHE A 154 2.97 -6.35 12.67
C PHE A 154 3.22 -7.09 14.00
N LYS A 155 4.48 -7.37 14.35
CA LYS A 155 4.83 -8.02 15.62
C LYS A 155 4.64 -7.09 16.83
N LYS A 156 5.03 -5.83 16.68
CA LYS A 156 5.01 -4.86 17.79
C LYS A 156 3.64 -4.25 18.04
N ASN A 157 2.88 -3.98 16.98
CA ASN A 157 1.67 -3.19 17.03
C ASN A 157 0.41 -4.08 16.97
N PRO A 158 -0.53 -3.97 17.94
CA PRO A 158 -1.79 -4.70 17.91
C PRO A 158 -2.83 -4.11 16.93
N LEU A 159 -2.58 -2.93 16.34
CA LEU A 159 -3.52 -2.23 15.48
C LEU A 159 -4.06 -3.14 14.37
N ALA A 160 -5.36 -3.36 14.35
CA ALA A 160 -6.08 -4.13 13.33
C ALA A 160 -5.44 -5.48 12.98
N ARG A 161 -4.74 -6.12 13.93
CA ARG A 161 -3.87 -7.29 13.69
C ARG A 161 -4.60 -8.46 13.03
N ASP A 162 -5.78 -8.79 13.49
CA ASP A 162 -6.55 -9.92 12.95
C ASP A 162 -7.10 -9.59 11.56
N TYR A 163 -7.54 -8.36 11.34
CA TYR A 163 -7.92 -7.87 10.02
C TYR A 163 -6.75 -7.91 9.03
N ILE A 164 -5.59 -7.38 9.41
CA ILE A 164 -4.39 -7.41 8.57
C ILE A 164 -4.01 -8.86 8.24
N ARG A 165 -3.99 -9.76 9.25
CA ARG A 165 -3.66 -11.17 9.05
C ARG A 165 -4.62 -11.83 8.06
N GLU A 166 -5.92 -11.62 8.24
CA GLU A 166 -6.95 -12.18 7.38
C GLU A 166 -6.78 -11.75 5.92
N GLN A 167 -6.55 -10.47 5.69
CA GLN A 167 -6.43 -9.97 4.32
C GLN A 167 -5.08 -10.36 3.66
N ILE A 168 -3.98 -10.33 4.42
CA ILE A 168 -2.65 -10.67 3.88
C ILE A 168 -2.57 -12.15 3.50
N ARG A 169 -3.10 -13.07 4.30
CA ARG A 169 -3.09 -14.51 3.96
C ARG A 169 -3.89 -14.84 2.70
N ASN A 170 -4.83 -13.98 2.32
CA ASN A 170 -5.68 -14.13 1.14
C ASN A 170 -5.15 -13.41 -0.11
N LEU A 171 -3.93 -12.84 -0.07
CA LEU A 171 -3.30 -12.25 -1.26
C LEU A 171 -3.06 -13.30 -2.34
N ASP A 172 -3.12 -12.87 -3.60
CA ASP A 172 -2.84 -13.78 -4.73
C ASP A 172 -1.37 -14.20 -4.76
N THR A 173 -0.45 -13.35 -4.28
CA THR A 173 0.96 -13.69 -4.09
C THR A 173 1.65 -12.74 -3.10
N ILE A 174 2.74 -13.20 -2.51
CA ILE A 174 3.61 -12.40 -1.64
C ILE A 174 5.06 -12.55 -2.11
N TRP A 175 5.72 -11.42 -2.31
CA TRP A 175 7.14 -11.36 -2.64
C TRP A 175 7.95 -10.98 -1.42
N CYS A 176 9.02 -11.70 -1.19
CA CYS A 176 9.97 -11.47 -0.11
C CYS A 176 11.41 -11.58 -0.62
N LEU A 177 12.37 -11.00 0.13
CA LEU A 177 13.75 -10.86 -0.32
C LEU A 177 14.59 -12.13 -0.12
N HIS A 178 14.27 -12.94 0.90
CA HIS A 178 15.07 -14.12 1.27
C HIS A 178 14.24 -15.16 2.04
N GLN A 179 14.79 -16.35 2.18
CA GLN A 179 14.08 -17.52 2.73
C GLN A 179 13.63 -17.36 4.17
N GLU A 180 14.44 -16.72 5.03
CA GLU A 180 14.07 -16.47 6.44
C GLU A 180 12.84 -15.55 6.53
N GLN A 181 12.81 -14.51 5.68
CA GLN A 181 11.64 -13.62 5.60
C GLN A 181 10.39 -14.38 5.15
N LYS A 182 10.53 -15.31 4.18
CA LYS A 182 9.43 -16.20 3.77
C LYS A 182 8.90 -17.02 4.95
N GLN A 183 9.78 -17.65 5.73
CA GLN A 183 9.36 -18.45 6.89
C GLN A 183 8.65 -17.56 7.95
N GLU A 184 9.12 -16.35 8.14
CA GLU A 184 8.50 -15.41 9.07
C GLU A 184 7.09 -14.99 8.59
N ILE A 185 6.92 -14.71 7.30
CA ILE A 185 5.61 -14.40 6.69
C ILE A 185 4.63 -15.54 6.91
N LEU A 186 5.02 -16.77 6.56
CA LEU A 186 4.18 -17.96 6.74
C LEU A 186 3.72 -18.12 8.20
N ARG A 187 4.64 -17.90 9.14
CA ARG A 187 4.32 -18.00 10.58
C ARG A 187 3.39 -16.89 11.06
N LEU A 188 3.61 -15.62 10.66
CA LEU A 188 2.86 -14.47 11.16
C LEU A 188 1.46 -14.36 10.56
N PHE A 189 1.33 -14.66 9.28
CA PHE A 189 0.06 -14.52 8.56
C PHE A 189 -0.68 -15.84 8.38
N GLN A 190 -0.08 -16.98 8.73
CA GLN A 190 -0.68 -18.31 8.64
C GLN A 190 -1.10 -18.68 7.21
N CYS A 191 -0.24 -18.39 6.23
CA CYS A 191 -0.45 -18.66 4.81
C CYS A 191 0.55 -19.71 4.27
#